data_0757f877574f8ebe7f962e4daace687b
#
_entry.id   0757f877574f8ebe7f962e4daace687b
#
_cell.length_a   1.000
_cell.length_b   1.000
_cell.length_c   1.000
_cell.angle_alpha   90.00
_cell.angle_beta   90.00
_cell.angle_gamma   90.00
#
_symmetry.space_group_name_H-M   'P 1'
#
loop_
_entity.id
_entity.type
_entity.pdbx_description
1 polymer ?
#
loop_
_entity_poly.entity_id
_entity_poly.type
_entity_poly.pdbx_seq_one_letter_code
_entity_poly.pdbx_strand_id
1 'polypeptide(L)'
;MSAFHDQFHTALPLLTADNYRETSPSAWEYNCIAWAAGVTDAWWWPTPGRYWPADVPREETLAAFLAAFALLGYSAGASPLLEPEVEKVALYAVGQTPMHAARQLPDGTWTSKLGSGIDIQHDTLEAVAGGIYGEVVAILGRNRSRQPSA
;
A
#
# COMPACT_ATOMS: atom_id res chain seq x y z
N MET A 1 -10.32 -17.81 16.54
CA MET A 1 -10.23 -16.45 16.00
C MET A 1 -8.98 -15.78 16.53
N SER A 2 -8.21 -15.16 15.69
CA SER A 2 -6.95 -14.58 16.13
C SER A 2 -7.20 -13.24 16.84
N ALA A 3 -6.29 -12.92 17.78
CA ALA A 3 -6.32 -11.63 18.45
C ALA A 3 -6.13 -10.48 17.45
N PHE A 4 -5.39 -10.71 16.36
CA PHE A 4 -5.19 -9.71 15.32
C PHE A 4 -6.51 -9.36 14.63
N HIS A 5 -7.32 -10.37 14.32
CA HIS A 5 -8.60 -10.11 13.68
C HIS A 5 -9.49 -9.24 14.58
N ASP A 6 -9.57 -9.58 15.86
CA ASP A 6 -10.36 -8.81 16.82
C ASP A 6 -9.83 -7.38 16.95
N GLN A 7 -8.49 -7.23 16.95
CA GLN A 7 -7.83 -5.93 17.06
C GLN A 7 -8.17 -5.01 15.88
N PHE A 8 -8.24 -5.56 14.68
CA PHE A 8 -8.45 -4.76 13.47
C PHE A 8 -9.92 -4.64 13.06
N HIS A 9 -10.82 -5.35 13.72
CA HIS A 9 -12.24 -5.38 13.30
C HIS A 9 -12.88 -4.00 13.27
N THR A 10 -12.60 -3.16 14.27
CA THR A 10 -13.15 -1.80 14.32
C THR A 10 -12.49 -0.89 13.27
N ALA A 11 -11.16 -0.97 13.14
CA ALA A 11 -10.41 -0.12 12.22
C ALA A 11 -10.60 -0.53 10.77
N LEU A 12 -10.74 -1.83 10.51
CA LEU A 12 -10.87 -2.39 9.16
C LEU A 12 -12.09 -3.32 9.14
N PRO A 13 -13.30 -2.74 9.06
CA PRO A 13 -14.53 -3.51 9.27
C PRO A 13 -14.80 -4.57 8.19
N LEU A 14 -14.22 -4.44 7.01
CA LEU A 14 -14.43 -5.40 5.93
C LEU A 14 -13.40 -6.53 5.94
N LEU A 15 -12.40 -6.45 6.81
CA LEU A 15 -11.39 -7.50 6.93
C LEU A 15 -11.97 -8.66 7.76
N THR A 16 -11.93 -9.85 7.19
CA THR A 16 -12.46 -11.07 7.86
C THR A 16 -11.37 -12.12 7.89
N ALA A 17 -11.53 -13.12 8.77
CA ALA A 17 -10.57 -14.22 8.86
C ALA A 17 -10.42 -14.98 7.54
N ASP A 18 -11.41 -14.87 6.64
CA ASP A 18 -11.42 -15.61 5.39
C ASP A 18 -10.82 -14.85 4.22
N ASN A 19 -10.61 -13.53 4.32
CA ASN A 19 -10.15 -12.72 3.18
C ASN A 19 -8.73 -12.17 3.35
N TYR A 20 -8.02 -12.57 4.39
CA TYR A 20 -6.61 -12.19 4.53
C TYR A 20 -5.83 -13.26 5.29
N ARG A 21 -4.50 -13.14 5.20
CA ARG A 21 -3.59 -13.95 6.00
C ARG A 21 -2.35 -13.13 6.35
N GLU A 22 -1.81 -13.37 7.52
CA GLU A 22 -0.58 -12.74 7.96
C GLU A 22 0.59 -13.31 7.17
N THR A 23 1.47 -12.45 6.66
CA THR A 23 2.64 -12.87 5.88
C THR A 23 3.96 -12.51 6.55
N SER A 24 3.97 -11.53 7.44
CA SER A 24 5.18 -11.14 8.18
C SER A 24 4.79 -10.61 9.54
N PRO A 25 5.65 -10.81 10.55
CA PRO A 25 5.37 -10.29 11.89
C PRO A 25 5.42 -8.77 11.93
N SER A 26 4.95 -8.21 13.02
CA SER A 26 4.96 -6.76 13.23
C SER A 26 6.38 -6.20 13.12
N ALA A 27 6.50 -5.05 12.46
CA ALA A 27 7.77 -4.37 12.27
C ALA A 27 7.53 -2.87 12.26
N TRP A 28 8.39 -2.12 12.92
CA TRP A 28 8.26 -0.66 12.98
C TRP A 28 9.24 0.06 12.04
N GLU A 29 10.12 -0.69 11.38
CA GLU A 29 11.16 -0.14 10.52
C GLU A 29 10.59 0.45 9.23
N TYR A 30 9.40 0.01 8.82
CA TYR A 30 8.76 0.49 7.59
C TYR A 30 7.24 0.53 7.78
N ASN A 31 6.58 1.34 6.96
CA ASN A 31 5.12 1.50 6.99
C ASN A 31 4.49 1.02 5.69
N CYS A 32 3.17 1.23 5.57
CA CYS A 32 2.41 0.80 4.40
C CYS A 32 2.90 1.43 3.10
N ILE A 33 3.27 2.69 3.13
CA ILE A 33 3.75 3.38 1.92
C ILE A 33 5.09 2.82 1.49
N ALA A 34 6.02 2.65 2.42
CA ALA A 34 7.32 2.05 2.14
C ALA A 34 7.16 0.63 1.62
N TRP A 35 6.30 -0.16 2.26
CA TRP A 35 6.04 -1.54 1.84
C TRP A 35 5.52 -1.60 0.41
N ALA A 36 4.56 -0.73 0.06
CA ALA A 36 4.05 -0.66 -1.31
C ALA A 36 5.14 -0.26 -2.30
N ALA A 37 6.10 0.57 -1.87
CA ALA A 37 7.23 0.99 -2.69
C ALA A 37 8.34 -0.06 -2.76
N GLY A 38 8.22 -1.16 -2.01
CA GLY A 38 9.21 -2.21 -1.98
C GLY A 38 10.36 -1.95 -1.02
N VAL A 39 10.16 -1.10 -0.02
CA VAL A 39 11.19 -0.68 0.93
C VAL A 39 10.85 -1.21 2.32
N THR A 40 11.84 -1.79 3.01
CA THR A 40 11.64 -2.36 4.35
C THR A 40 12.60 -1.78 5.39
N ASP A 41 13.36 -0.75 5.05
CA ASP A 41 14.35 -0.16 5.95
C ASP A 41 14.12 1.33 6.20
N ALA A 42 12.93 1.86 5.86
CA ALA A 42 12.60 3.25 6.08
C ALA A 42 11.09 3.41 6.23
N TRP A 43 10.70 4.37 7.03
CA TRP A 43 9.30 4.77 7.21
C TRP A 43 9.05 5.97 6.30
N TRP A 44 8.19 5.79 5.30
CA TRP A 44 7.91 6.82 4.30
C TRP A 44 6.67 7.61 4.69
N TRP A 45 6.85 8.86 5.02
CA TRP A 45 5.74 9.78 5.29
C TRP A 45 6.22 11.21 5.13
N PRO A 46 5.38 12.13 4.61
CA PRO A 46 5.82 13.52 4.35
C PRO A 46 5.78 14.41 5.60
N THR A 47 6.31 13.92 6.70
CA THR A 47 6.43 14.67 7.95
C THR A 47 7.90 14.77 8.34
N PRO A 48 8.27 15.79 9.12
CA PRO A 48 9.66 15.89 9.59
C PRO A 48 10.09 14.65 10.37
N GLY A 49 11.31 14.21 10.14
CA GLY A 49 11.84 13.03 10.82
C GLY A 49 11.57 11.70 10.15
N ARG A 50 10.78 11.69 9.07
CA ARG A 50 10.53 10.49 8.28
C ARG A 50 11.13 10.66 6.89
N TYR A 51 11.35 9.53 6.20
CA TYR A 51 11.84 9.58 4.83
C TYR A 51 10.75 10.08 3.89
N TRP A 52 11.13 10.97 3.00
CA TRP A 52 10.28 11.42 1.90
C TRP A 52 11.20 11.87 0.78
N PRO A 53 10.89 11.58 -0.50
CA PRO A 53 11.75 11.99 -1.61
C PRO A 53 11.97 13.50 -1.62
N ALA A 54 13.23 13.93 -1.85
CA ALA A 54 13.62 15.32 -1.71
C ALA A 54 12.90 16.26 -2.67
N ASP A 55 12.57 15.76 -3.87
CA ASP A 55 11.97 16.60 -4.92
C ASP A 55 10.45 16.56 -4.89
N VAL A 56 9.85 15.97 -3.88
CA VAL A 56 8.40 15.83 -3.75
C VAL A 56 7.93 16.68 -2.58
N PRO A 57 6.85 17.45 -2.72
CA PRO A 57 6.33 18.24 -1.60
C PRO A 57 6.05 17.38 -0.38
N ARG A 58 6.46 17.86 0.80
CA ARG A 58 6.17 17.18 2.06
C ARG A 58 4.77 17.58 2.50
N GLU A 59 3.78 17.01 1.85
CA GLU A 59 2.36 17.29 2.09
C GLU A 59 1.58 15.99 2.11
N GLU A 60 0.60 15.91 3.00
CA GLU A 60 -0.28 14.75 3.07
C GLU A 60 -1.42 14.95 2.06
N THR A 61 -1.06 15.01 0.78
CA THR A 61 -2.00 15.21 -0.32
C THR A 61 -1.84 14.08 -1.34
N LEU A 62 -2.90 13.80 -2.06
CA LEU A 62 -2.85 12.79 -3.11
C LEU A 62 -1.78 13.15 -4.15
N ALA A 63 -1.70 14.43 -4.52
CA ALA A 63 -0.72 14.89 -5.51
C ALA A 63 0.72 14.57 -5.06
N ALA A 64 1.04 14.78 -3.79
CA ALA A 64 2.38 14.49 -3.28
C ALA A 64 2.67 12.98 -3.30
N PHE A 65 1.70 12.16 -2.93
CA PHE A 65 1.86 10.71 -2.95
C PHE A 65 2.00 10.18 -4.39
N LEU A 66 1.20 10.70 -5.31
CA LEU A 66 1.34 10.36 -6.73
C LEU A 66 2.72 10.74 -7.27
N ALA A 67 3.22 11.91 -6.89
CA ALA A 67 4.55 12.36 -7.31
C ALA A 67 5.66 11.47 -6.74
N ALA A 68 5.53 11.04 -5.48
CA ALA A 68 6.50 10.15 -4.87
C ALA A 68 6.57 8.82 -5.61
N PHE A 69 5.43 8.23 -5.95
CA PHE A 69 5.42 6.97 -6.70
C PHE A 69 5.83 7.17 -8.17
N ALA A 70 5.60 8.36 -8.73
CA ALA A 70 6.05 8.66 -10.09
C ALA A 70 7.57 8.57 -10.21
N LEU A 71 8.30 8.93 -9.16
CA LEU A 71 9.76 8.77 -9.14
C LEU A 71 10.18 7.31 -9.25
N LEU A 72 9.30 6.37 -8.87
CA LEU A 72 9.54 4.94 -8.97
C LEU A 72 9.03 4.37 -10.30
N GLY A 73 8.51 5.20 -11.18
CA GLY A 73 8.03 4.80 -12.49
C GLY A 73 6.53 4.53 -12.58
N TYR A 74 5.78 4.74 -11.49
CA TYR A 74 4.35 4.48 -11.48
C TYR A 74 3.56 5.64 -12.09
N SER A 75 2.49 5.30 -12.81
CA SER A 75 1.54 6.27 -13.38
C SER A 75 0.13 5.91 -12.94
N ALA A 76 -0.69 6.92 -12.66
CA ALA A 76 -2.07 6.74 -12.26
C ALA A 76 -2.94 6.28 -13.44
N GLY A 77 -4.11 5.73 -13.13
CA GLY A 77 -5.09 5.33 -14.14
C GLY A 77 -5.02 3.88 -14.54
N ALA A 78 -4.28 3.04 -13.79
CA ALA A 78 -4.23 1.62 -14.05
C ALA A 78 -5.49 0.93 -13.59
N SER A 79 -5.77 -0.24 -14.17
CA SER A 79 -6.85 -1.13 -13.76
C SER A 79 -6.43 -1.95 -12.53
N PRO A 80 -7.37 -2.34 -11.65
CA PRO A 80 -7.04 -3.25 -10.55
C PRO A 80 -6.86 -4.71 -11.00
N LEU A 81 -7.15 -5.02 -12.24
CA LEU A 81 -7.03 -6.39 -12.75
C LEU A 81 -5.57 -6.80 -12.85
N LEU A 82 -5.31 -8.10 -12.69
CA LEU A 82 -3.96 -8.62 -12.83
C LEU A 82 -3.50 -8.52 -14.27
N GLU A 83 -2.35 -7.88 -14.44
CA GLU A 83 -1.65 -7.81 -15.74
C GLU A 83 -0.20 -8.24 -15.48
N PRO A 84 0.24 -9.42 -15.94
CA PRO A 84 1.52 -9.97 -15.53
C PRO A 84 2.73 -9.08 -15.77
N GLU A 85 2.67 -8.20 -16.78
CA GLU A 85 3.77 -7.32 -17.12
C GLU A 85 3.73 -5.99 -16.37
N VAL A 86 2.74 -5.78 -15.49
CA VAL A 86 2.52 -4.50 -14.82
C VAL A 86 2.51 -4.70 -13.32
N GLU A 87 3.36 -3.93 -12.62
CA GLU A 87 3.32 -3.84 -11.17
C GLU A 87 2.32 -2.76 -10.77
N LYS A 88 1.53 -3.02 -9.74
CA LYS A 88 0.45 -2.10 -9.36
C LYS A 88 0.46 -1.77 -7.88
N VAL A 89 0.11 -0.52 -7.60
CA VAL A 89 -0.06 0.01 -6.25
C VAL A 89 -1.40 0.71 -6.19
N ALA A 90 -2.16 0.48 -5.13
CA ALA A 90 -3.41 1.18 -4.87
C ALA A 90 -3.21 2.15 -3.71
N LEU A 91 -3.68 3.38 -3.87
CA LEU A 91 -3.66 4.39 -2.81
C LEU A 91 -5.06 4.52 -2.23
N TYR A 92 -5.13 4.57 -0.91
CA TYR A 92 -6.37 4.73 -0.15
C TYR A 92 -6.35 6.10 0.53
N ALA A 93 -7.50 6.74 0.61
CA ALA A 93 -7.62 8.05 1.25
C ALA A 93 -8.94 8.18 1.98
N VAL A 94 -8.94 9.00 3.01
CA VAL A 94 -10.16 9.52 3.64
C VAL A 94 -10.35 10.93 3.11
N GLY A 95 -11.41 11.14 2.33
CA GLY A 95 -11.55 12.39 1.59
C GLY A 95 -10.37 12.54 0.61
N GLN A 96 -9.57 13.57 0.80
CA GLN A 96 -8.40 13.80 -0.04
C GLN A 96 -7.07 13.52 0.67
N THR A 97 -7.13 12.97 1.88
CA THR A 97 -5.94 12.70 2.68
C THR A 97 -5.52 11.24 2.50
N PRO A 98 -4.35 10.99 1.89
CA PRO A 98 -3.85 9.61 1.75
C PRO A 98 -3.63 8.98 3.12
N MET A 99 -4.05 7.73 3.25
CA MET A 99 -3.96 7.01 4.51
C MET A 99 -3.21 5.69 4.38
N HIS A 100 -3.15 5.10 3.18
CA HIS A 100 -2.65 3.74 3.02
C HIS A 100 -2.31 3.45 1.58
N ALA A 101 -1.44 2.48 1.36
CA ALA A 101 -1.16 1.93 0.03
C ALA A 101 -1.03 0.42 0.12
N ALA A 102 -1.47 -0.26 -0.93
CA ALA A 102 -1.32 -1.71 -1.09
C ALA A 102 -0.60 -1.98 -2.41
N ARG A 103 0.13 -3.11 -2.47
CA ARG A 103 0.83 -3.53 -3.70
C ARG A 103 0.24 -4.84 -4.18
N GLN A 104 0.06 -4.98 -5.49
CA GLN A 104 -0.47 -6.21 -6.06
C GLN A 104 0.62 -7.28 -6.14
N LEU A 105 0.25 -8.49 -5.75
CA LEU A 105 1.12 -9.66 -5.82
C LEU A 105 0.94 -10.36 -7.17
N PRO A 106 1.90 -11.23 -7.57
CA PRO A 106 1.82 -11.91 -8.86
C PRO A 106 0.59 -12.77 -9.08
N ASP A 107 -0.10 -13.19 -8.02
CA ASP A 107 -1.32 -13.99 -8.13
C ASP A 107 -2.59 -13.14 -8.24
N GLY A 108 -2.45 -11.81 -8.26
CA GLY A 108 -3.59 -10.90 -8.36
C GLY A 108 -4.16 -10.45 -7.03
N THR A 109 -3.74 -11.04 -5.92
CA THR A 109 -4.10 -10.56 -4.59
C THR A 109 -3.22 -9.37 -4.23
N TRP A 110 -3.44 -8.79 -3.06
CA TRP A 110 -2.76 -7.58 -2.64
C TRP A 110 -2.02 -7.79 -1.33
N THR A 111 -1.00 -7.00 -1.08
CA THR A 111 -0.27 -7.02 0.18
C THR A 111 -0.27 -5.64 0.80
N SER A 112 -0.44 -5.59 2.11
CA SER A 112 -0.49 -4.36 2.89
C SER A 112 0.28 -4.50 4.18
N LYS A 113 0.96 -3.43 4.58
CA LYS A 113 1.55 -3.29 5.91
C LYS A 113 0.57 -2.51 6.77
N LEU A 114 0.15 -3.08 7.87
CA LEU A 114 -0.84 -2.45 8.75
C LEU A 114 -0.14 -1.54 9.77
N GLY A 115 0.30 -0.37 9.30
CA GLY A 115 1.01 0.60 10.13
C GLY A 115 2.33 0.04 10.63
N SER A 116 2.53 -0.01 11.94
CA SER A 116 3.67 -0.70 12.56
C SER A 116 3.34 -2.13 12.92
N GLY A 117 2.18 -2.63 12.49
CA GLY A 117 1.72 -4.00 12.75
C GLY A 117 2.26 -5.01 11.73
N ILE A 118 1.44 -6.00 11.49
CA ILE A 118 1.81 -7.11 10.61
C ILE A 118 1.68 -6.73 9.13
N ASP A 119 2.35 -7.50 8.27
CA ASP A 119 2.09 -7.51 6.83
C ASP A 119 1.06 -8.58 6.56
N ILE A 120 0.12 -8.27 5.69
CA ILE A 120 -0.91 -9.22 5.30
C ILE A 120 -0.99 -9.36 3.79
N GLN A 121 -1.50 -10.51 3.35
CA GLN A 121 -1.98 -10.70 2.00
C GLN A 121 -3.51 -10.72 2.08
N HIS A 122 -4.16 -9.91 1.25
CA HIS A 122 -5.63 -9.85 1.26
C HIS A 122 -6.15 -10.06 -0.16
N ASP A 123 -7.32 -10.68 -0.23
CA ASP A 123 -7.82 -11.16 -1.52
C ASP A 123 -8.27 -10.03 -2.44
N THR A 124 -8.82 -8.96 -1.86
CA THR A 124 -9.34 -7.83 -2.64
C THR A 124 -8.88 -6.51 -2.04
N LEU A 125 -8.94 -5.46 -2.84
CA LEU A 125 -8.66 -4.10 -2.35
C LEU A 125 -9.65 -3.69 -1.27
N GLU A 126 -10.91 -4.09 -1.41
CA GLU A 126 -11.97 -3.73 -0.49
C GLU A 126 -11.78 -4.30 0.91
N ALA A 127 -11.01 -5.38 1.04
CA ALA A 127 -10.82 -6.01 2.35
C ALA A 127 -10.26 -5.03 3.39
N VAL A 128 -9.42 -4.07 3.00
CA VAL A 128 -8.86 -3.08 3.92
C VAL A 128 -9.49 -1.69 3.75
N ALA A 129 -10.56 -1.58 2.98
CA ALA A 129 -11.28 -0.32 2.77
C ALA A 129 -12.43 -0.16 3.79
N GLY A 130 -13.07 0.99 3.76
CA GLY A 130 -14.29 1.25 4.53
C GLY A 130 -14.07 1.58 6.00
N GLY A 131 -12.83 1.78 6.41
CA GLY A 131 -12.48 2.11 7.79
C GLY A 131 -11.46 3.22 7.85
N ILE A 132 -10.45 3.05 8.69
CA ILE A 132 -9.43 4.09 8.93
C ILE A 132 -8.62 4.44 7.67
N TYR A 133 -8.53 3.54 6.70
CA TYR A 133 -7.81 3.81 5.46
C TYR A 133 -8.68 4.48 4.40
N GLY A 134 -10.00 4.51 4.60
CA GLY A 134 -10.91 5.09 3.64
C GLY A 134 -11.11 4.21 2.42
N GLU A 135 -11.16 4.84 1.24
CA GLU A 135 -11.45 4.14 -0.01
C GLU A 135 -10.29 4.25 -0.98
N VAL A 136 -10.24 3.34 -1.94
CA VAL A 136 -9.25 3.42 -3.02
C VAL A 136 -9.55 4.67 -3.86
N VAL A 137 -8.55 5.53 -4.03
CA VAL A 137 -8.69 6.75 -4.80
C VAL A 137 -7.83 6.77 -6.06
N ALA A 138 -6.84 5.88 -6.15
CA ALA A 138 -6.00 5.80 -7.34
C ALA A 138 -5.38 4.42 -7.43
N ILE A 139 -5.25 3.91 -8.64
CA ILE A 139 -4.47 2.70 -8.92
C ILE A 139 -3.37 3.10 -9.88
N LEU A 140 -2.15 2.78 -9.49
CA LEU A 140 -0.94 3.15 -10.21
C LEU A 140 -0.33 1.89 -10.82
N GLY A 141 0.23 2.05 -12.00
CA GLY A 141 0.91 0.94 -12.66
C GLY A 141 2.24 1.36 -13.24
N ARG A 142 3.14 0.41 -13.33
CA ARG A 142 4.39 0.56 -14.07
C ARG A 142 4.71 -0.76 -14.73
N ASN A 143 5.38 -0.69 -15.87
CA ASN A 143 5.84 -1.92 -16.53
C ASN A 143 6.84 -2.61 -15.61
N ARG A 144 6.68 -3.93 -15.49
CA ARG A 144 7.61 -4.73 -14.70
C ARG A 144 8.99 -4.62 -15.32
N SER A 145 9.95 -4.29 -14.48
CA SER A 145 11.33 -4.14 -14.94
C SER A 145 11.82 -5.47 -15.49
N ARG A 146 12.25 -5.47 -16.76
CA ARG A 146 12.93 -6.64 -17.30
C ARG A 146 14.33 -6.65 -16.75
N GLN A 147 14.70 -7.78 -16.17
CA GLN A 147 16.10 -7.99 -15.87
C GLN A 147 16.86 -7.93 -17.19
N PRO A 148 17.94 -7.14 -17.27
CA PRO A 148 18.77 -7.22 -18.44
C PRO A 148 19.11 -8.69 -18.64
N SER A 149 18.88 -9.17 -19.84
CA SER A 149 19.30 -10.52 -20.14
C SER A 149 20.76 -10.64 -19.80
N ALA A 150 21.00 -11.43 -18.82
CA ALA A 150 22.39 -11.64 -18.47
C ALA A 150 23.10 -12.27 -19.64
#